data_bf33267153cf4e378799b82057f6a9cd
#
_entry.id   bf33267153cf4e378799b82057f6a9cd
#
_cell.length_a   1.000
_cell.length_b   1.000
_cell.length_c   1.000
_cell.angle_alpha   90.00
_cell.angle_beta   90.00
_cell.angle_gamma   90.00
#
_symmetry.space_group_name_H-M   'P 1'
#
loop_
_entity.id
_entity.type
_entity.pdbx_description
1 polymer ?
#
loop_
_entity_poly.entity_id
_entity_poly.type
_entity_poly.pdbx_seq_one_letter_code
_entity_poly.pdbx_strand_id
1 'polypeptide(L)'
;MLGFCGYTAYRFTCVDSFIVSGSGQYSAEQIIGLAGLQTGRHILSYNTDEISKNVSSIPNLICTGVRRVFPNKISINVADHNAAAAIPAANGTYTLIDAEGLVLAIGAESSGELILLRGMANIGFVHNTVITEKNHCLRTVTAMKLLAAVKKCDFAESAIAIDVSNAASIKLELQHGYTFVLDDWRYAEGNIKTAAKAYKRLLPVYPS
;
A
#
# COMPACT_ATOMS: atom_id res chain seq x y z
N MET A 1 -46.78 -30.22 1.27
CA MET A 1 -45.55 -30.63 0.56
C MET A 1 -44.75 -29.44 -0.04
N LEU A 2 -45.36 -28.35 -0.48
CA LEU A 2 -44.68 -27.19 -1.05
C LEU A 2 -43.74 -26.43 -0.07
N GLY A 3 -44.07 -26.36 1.22
CA GLY A 3 -43.29 -25.63 2.22
C GLY A 3 -41.95 -26.31 2.57
N PHE A 4 -41.87 -27.64 2.50
CA PHE A 4 -40.65 -28.39 2.81
C PHE A 4 -39.58 -28.23 1.68
N CYS A 5 -40.04 -28.19 0.42
CA CYS A 5 -39.15 -27.99 -0.74
C CYS A 5 -38.58 -26.57 -0.76
N GLY A 6 -39.36 -25.55 -0.37
CA GLY A 6 -38.88 -24.15 -0.25
C GLY A 6 -37.87 -23.95 0.87
N TYR A 7 -38.07 -24.60 2.03
CA TYR A 7 -37.15 -24.50 3.17
C TYR A 7 -35.81 -25.18 2.87
N THR A 8 -35.80 -26.35 2.22
CA THR A 8 -34.56 -27.03 1.84
C THR A 8 -33.79 -26.24 0.78
N ALA A 9 -34.46 -25.69 -0.23
CA ALA A 9 -33.84 -24.83 -1.24
C ALA A 9 -33.22 -23.55 -0.61
N TYR A 10 -33.94 -22.92 0.34
CA TYR A 10 -33.41 -21.75 1.06
C TYR A 10 -32.15 -22.09 1.86
N ARG A 11 -32.14 -23.20 2.61
CA ARG A 11 -30.99 -23.64 3.41
C ARG A 11 -29.78 -23.96 2.51
N PHE A 12 -30.01 -24.46 1.31
CA PHE A 12 -28.95 -24.78 0.36
C PHE A 12 -28.25 -23.53 -0.21
N THR A 13 -28.90 -22.37 -0.16
CA THR A 13 -28.36 -21.09 -0.62
C THR A 13 -27.88 -20.17 0.52
N CYS A 14 -27.88 -20.65 1.77
CA CYS A 14 -27.23 -19.95 2.88
C CYS A 14 -25.72 -20.14 2.79
N VAL A 15 -24.96 -19.05 2.96
CA VAL A 15 -23.50 -19.08 2.93
C VAL A 15 -22.96 -19.98 4.03
N ASP A 16 -22.22 -21.00 3.67
CA ASP A 16 -21.56 -21.92 4.60
C ASP A 16 -20.07 -21.58 4.79
N SER A 17 -19.45 -20.97 3.77
CA SER A 17 -18.04 -20.64 3.83
C SER A 17 -17.66 -19.43 2.98
N PHE A 18 -16.62 -18.73 3.41
CA PHE A 18 -15.91 -17.71 2.66
C PHE A 18 -14.61 -18.30 2.13
N ILE A 19 -14.33 -18.07 0.84
CA ILE A 19 -13.07 -18.45 0.19
C ILE A 19 -12.24 -17.17 0.09
N VAL A 20 -11.17 -17.06 0.87
CA VAL A 20 -10.25 -15.91 0.82
C VAL A 20 -8.96 -16.34 0.13
N SER A 21 -8.47 -15.50 -0.78
CA SER A 21 -7.23 -15.76 -1.52
C SER A 21 -6.47 -14.47 -1.81
N GLY A 22 -5.13 -14.54 -1.83
CA GLY A 22 -4.24 -13.46 -2.25
C GLY A 22 -3.44 -12.79 -1.11
N SER A 23 -3.66 -13.14 0.17
CA SER A 23 -2.81 -12.67 1.27
C SER A 23 -1.75 -13.69 1.64
N GLY A 24 -0.52 -13.22 1.87
CA GLY A 24 0.57 -13.96 2.51
C GLY A 24 0.78 -13.56 3.96
N GLN A 25 0.19 -12.44 4.43
CA GLN A 25 0.33 -11.93 5.78
C GLN A 25 -0.74 -12.45 6.74
N TYR A 26 -1.96 -12.64 6.25
CA TYR A 26 -3.12 -13.04 7.03
C TYR A 26 -3.67 -14.38 6.56
N SER A 27 -4.07 -15.25 7.49
CA SER A 27 -4.83 -16.44 7.14
C SER A 27 -6.28 -16.11 6.75
N ALA A 28 -6.95 -17.00 6.03
CA ALA A 28 -8.35 -16.80 5.64
C ALA A 28 -9.25 -16.58 6.87
N GLU A 29 -9.04 -17.35 7.93
CA GLU A 29 -9.79 -17.26 9.20
C GLU A 29 -9.56 -15.92 9.89
N GLN A 30 -8.33 -15.40 9.88
CA GLN A 30 -8.02 -14.08 10.45
C GLN A 30 -8.75 -12.97 9.67
N ILE A 31 -8.75 -13.01 8.35
CA ILE A 31 -9.44 -12.02 7.51
C ILE A 31 -10.96 -12.08 7.76
N ILE A 32 -11.55 -13.27 7.79
CA ILE A 32 -12.98 -13.46 8.08
C ILE A 32 -13.34 -12.90 9.45
N GLY A 33 -12.53 -13.20 10.47
CA GLY A 33 -12.73 -12.72 11.85
C GLY A 33 -12.58 -11.22 11.98
N LEU A 34 -11.51 -10.62 11.44
CA LEU A 34 -11.25 -9.18 11.50
C LEU A 34 -12.28 -8.36 10.71
N ALA A 35 -12.74 -8.87 9.55
CA ALA A 35 -13.79 -8.24 8.77
C ALA A 35 -15.21 -8.44 9.36
N GLY A 36 -15.36 -9.20 10.45
CA GLY A 36 -16.65 -9.45 11.10
C GLY A 36 -17.63 -10.26 10.25
N LEU A 37 -17.12 -11.11 9.36
CA LEU A 37 -17.95 -11.89 8.45
C LEU A 37 -18.55 -13.13 9.15
N GLN A 38 -19.86 -13.29 9.03
CA GLN A 38 -20.60 -14.41 9.63
C GLN A 38 -21.28 -15.23 8.55
N THR A 39 -21.25 -16.54 8.67
CA THR A 39 -21.99 -17.49 7.81
C THR A 39 -23.46 -17.63 8.22
N GLY A 40 -24.21 -18.40 7.45
CA GLY A 40 -25.60 -18.80 7.78
C GLY A 40 -26.69 -17.90 7.21
N ARG A 41 -26.38 -16.75 6.63
CA ARG A 41 -27.36 -15.88 5.94
C ARG A 41 -27.47 -16.28 4.47
N HIS A 42 -28.63 -15.97 3.85
CA HIS A 42 -28.83 -16.24 2.42
C HIS A 42 -27.81 -15.47 1.56
N ILE A 43 -27.23 -16.13 0.52
CA ILE A 43 -26.14 -15.58 -0.29
C ILE A 43 -26.44 -14.21 -0.92
N LEU A 44 -27.69 -13.94 -1.27
CA LEU A 44 -28.12 -12.65 -1.83
C LEU A 44 -28.25 -11.55 -0.78
N SER A 45 -28.33 -11.88 0.52
CA SER A 45 -28.42 -10.89 1.59
C SER A 45 -27.09 -10.26 1.97
N TYR A 46 -25.98 -10.79 1.46
CA TYR A 46 -24.67 -10.20 1.68
C TYR A 46 -24.43 -9.05 0.70
N ASN A 47 -24.08 -7.89 1.22
CA ASN A 47 -23.64 -6.75 0.43
C ASN A 47 -22.14 -6.89 0.11
N THR A 48 -21.83 -7.06 -1.17
CA THR A 48 -20.42 -7.23 -1.62
C THR A 48 -19.56 -6.00 -1.38
N ASP A 49 -20.16 -4.79 -1.43
CA ASP A 49 -19.43 -3.53 -1.20
C ASP A 49 -19.13 -3.35 0.29
N GLU A 50 -20.04 -3.77 1.17
CA GLU A 50 -19.82 -3.77 2.61
C GLU A 50 -18.72 -4.75 3.00
N ILE A 51 -18.73 -5.97 2.44
CA ILE A 51 -17.66 -6.95 2.64
C ILE A 51 -16.32 -6.36 2.17
N SER A 52 -16.29 -5.75 0.98
CA SER A 52 -15.09 -5.14 0.44
C SER A 52 -14.54 -4.03 1.34
N LYS A 53 -15.40 -3.17 1.87
CA LYS A 53 -15.02 -2.12 2.83
C LYS A 53 -14.47 -2.69 4.13
N ASN A 54 -15.14 -3.69 4.71
CA ASN A 54 -14.73 -4.31 5.96
C ASN A 54 -13.36 -5.00 5.82
N VAL A 55 -13.15 -5.71 4.71
CA VAL A 55 -11.85 -6.35 4.42
C VAL A 55 -10.77 -5.30 4.18
N SER A 56 -11.06 -4.23 3.44
CA SER A 56 -10.09 -3.14 3.20
C SER A 56 -9.85 -2.25 4.43
N SER A 57 -10.58 -2.41 5.52
CA SER A 57 -10.26 -1.76 6.80
C SER A 57 -9.18 -2.49 7.60
N ILE A 58 -8.83 -3.72 7.21
CA ILE A 58 -7.73 -4.49 7.81
C ILE A 58 -6.41 -3.86 7.37
N PRO A 59 -5.47 -3.57 8.30
CA PRO A 59 -4.19 -2.94 7.96
C PRO A 59 -3.41 -3.73 6.90
N ASN A 60 -2.80 -3.02 5.96
CA ASN A 60 -1.98 -3.58 4.89
C ASN A 60 -2.70 -4.58 3.96
N LEU A 61 -4.04 -4.56 3.93
CA LEU A 61 -4.82 -5.44 3.11
C LEU A 61 -5.81 -4.65 2.24
N ILE A 62 -5.89 -4.98 0.97
CA ILE A 62 -6.88 -4.42 0.04
C ILE A 62 -7.73 -5.53 -0.53
N CYS A 63 -9.04 -5.33 -0.52
CA CYS A 63 -9.97 -6.19 -1.20
C CYS A 63 -9.99 -5.86 -2.70
N THR A 64 -9.49 -6.77 -3.53
CA THR A 64 -9.45 -6.61 -4.99
C THR A 64 -10.72 -7.12 -5.66
N GLY A 65 -11.57 -7.86 -4.94
CA GLY A 65 -12.86 -8.28 -5.46
C GLY A 65 -13.62 -9.22 -4.54
N VAL A 66 -14.94 -9.08 -4.56
CA VAL A 66 -15.88 -9.96 -3.86
C VAL A 66 -16.85 -10.54 -4.88
N ARG A 67 -17.00 -11.86 -4.89
CA ARG A 67 -17.93 -12.56 -5.79
C ARG A 67 -18.76 -13.61 -5.05
N ARG A 68 -20.03 -13.69 -5.41
CA ARG A 68 -20.88 -14.80 -4.98
C ARG A 68 -20.59 -16.04 -5.82
N VAL A 69 -20.29 -17.14 -5.16
CA VAL A 69 -20.05 -18.45 -5.77
C VAL A 69 -21.22 -19.35 -5.36
N PHE A 70 -22.21 -19.43 -6.24
CA PHE A 70 -23.40 -20.24 -5.98
C PHE A 70 -23.03 -21.72 -5.82
N PRO A 71 -23.76 -22.48 -4.95
CA PRO A 71 -24.97 -22.05 -4.27
C PRO A 71 -24.74 -21.29 -2.94
N ASN A 72 -23.61 -21.46 -2.25
CA ASN A 72 -23.48 -21.15 -0.83
C ASN A 72 -22.11 -20.62 -0.41
N LYS A 73 -21.32 -20.04 -1.33
CA LYS A 73 -19.98 -19.52 -1.03
C LYS A 73 -19.83 -18.08 -1.49
N ILE A 74 -18.96 -17.34 -0.80
CA ILE A 74 -18.50 -16.02 -1.22
C ILE A 74 -16.98 -16.08 -1.36
N SER A 75 -16.48 -15.73 -2.55
CA SER A 75 -15.06 -15.59 -2.83
C SER A 75 -14.64 -14.15 -2.61
N ILE A 76 -13.56 -13.97 -1.84
CA ILE A 76 -12.96 -12.69 -1.51
C ILE A 76 -11.51 -12.74 -1.97
N ASN A 77 -11.17 -11.93 -2.94
CA ASN A 77 -9.79 -11.77 -3.39
C ASN A 77 -9.19 -10.56 -2.69
N VAL A 78 -8.01 -10.74 -2.13
CA VAL A 78 -7.28 -9.69 -1.43
C VAL A 78 -5.87 -9.56 -2.00
N ALA A 79 -5.23 -8.44 -1.75
CA ALA A 79 -3.82 -8.23 -2.01
C ALA A 79 -3.17 -7.62 -0.76
N ASP A 80 -1.98 -8.09 -0.43
CA ASP A 80 -1.17 -7.49 0.63
C ASP A 80 -0.52 -6.23 0.08
N HIS A 81 -0.69 -5.12 0.80
CA HIS A 81 -0.03 -3.86 0.52
C HIS A 81 1.00 -3.57 1.61
N ASN A 82 2.25 -3.72 1.25
CA ASN A 82 3.35 -3.37 2.13
C ASN A 82 3.66 -1.88 1.97
N ALA A 83 3.81 -1.19 3.09
CA ALA A 83 4.30 0.17 3.07
C ALA A 83 5.69 0.22 2.38
N ALA A 84 5.85 1.17 1.48
CA ALA A 84 7.07 1.37 0.71
C ALA A 84 7.80 2.65 1.12
N ALA A 85 7.03 3.64 1.60
CA ALA A 85 7.56 4.91 2.07
C ALA A 85 6.70 5.51 3.17
N ALA A 86 7.29 6.43 3.94
CA ALA A 86 6.64 7.18 5.00
C ALA A 86 6.81 8.69 4.76
N ILE A 87 5.72 9.44 4.87
CA ILE A 87 5.70 10.88 4.71
C ILE A 87 5.59 11.50 6.09
N PRO A 88 6.60 12.24 6.58
CA PRO A 88 6.56 12.86 7.88
C PRO A 88 5.55 14.02 7.89
N ALA A 89 4.71 14.06 8.92
CA ALA A 89 3.78 15.16 9.20
C ALA A 89 4.37 16.14 10.23
N ALA A 90 3.83 17.36 10.29
CA ALA A 90 4.33 18.39 11.20
C ALA A 90 4.16 18.07 12.70
N ASN A 91 3.24 17.17 13.04
CA ASN A 91 2.95 16.74 14.41
C ASN A 91 3.85 15.56 14.88
N GLY A 92 4.86 15.18 14.09
CA GLY A 92 5.76 14.07 14.42
C GLY A 92 5.24 12.69 14.08
N THR A 93 4.06 12.58 13.47
CA THR A 93 3.53 11.31 12.95
C THR A 93 3.87 11.10 11.48
N TYR A 94 3.53 9.94 10.95
CA TYR A 94 3.83 9.56 9.57
C TYR A 94 2.57 9.14 8.82
N THR A 95 2.51 9.45 7.54
CA THR A 95 1.57 8.84 6.61
C THR A 95 2.29 7.75 5.83
N LEU A 96 1.82 6.51 5.92
CA LEU A 96 2.42 5.36 5.25
C LEU A 96 1.76 5.17 3.89
N ILE A 97 2.58 4.95 2.86
CA ILE A 97 2.13 4.70 1.49
C ILE A 97 2.81 3.48 0.90
N ASP A 98 2.15 2.83 -0.05
CA ASP A 98 2.76 1.77 -0.84
C ASP A 98 3.60 2.31 -2.02
N ALA A 99 4.10 1.41 -2.86
CA ALA A 99 4.93 1.74 -4.01
C ALA A 99 4.17 2.51 -5.10
N GLU A 100 2.87 2.36 -5.18
CA GLU A 100 1.96 3.02 -6.13
C GLU A 100 1.43 4.36 -5.60
N GLY A 101 1.70 4.67 -4.32
CA GLY A 101 1.26 5.89 -3.65
C GLY A 101 -0.13 5.79 -3.03
N LEU A 102 -0.62 4.57 -2.79
CA LEU A 102 -1.84 4.37 -2.02
C LEU A 102 -1.57 4.65 -0.55
N VAL A 103 -2.43 5.43 0.08
CA VAL A 103 -2.33 5.77 1.51
C VAL A 103 -2.85 4.60 2.35
N LEU A 104 -1.94 3.94 3.06
CA LEU A 104 -2.23 2.76 3.90
C LEU A 104 -2.58 3.14 5.34
N ALA A 105 -1.89 4.15 5.89
CA ALA A 105 -2.15 4.63 7.25
C ALA A 105 -1.83 6.10 7.37
N ILE A 106 -2.58 6.82 8.22
CA ILE A 106 -2.35 8.22 8.56
C ILE A 106 -2.18 8.32 10.08
N GLY A 107 -1.14 9.03 10.53
CA GLY A 107 -0.88 9.22 11.94
C GLY A 107 -0.12 8.07 12.60
N ALA A 108 0.64 7.29 11.84
CA ALA A 108 1.51 6.25 12.38
C ALA A 108 2.60 6.87 13.28
N GLU A 109 2.88 6.26 14.42
CA GLU A 109 3.85 6.76 15.40
C GLU A 109 5.31 6.52 14.96
N SER A 110 5.53 5.57 14.07
CA SER A 110 6.85 5.22 13.54
C SER A 110 6.82 5.05 12.02
N SER A 111 7.91 5.41 11.38
CA SER A 111 8.15 5.13 9.95
C SER A 111 8.74 3.73 9.72
N GLY A 112 9.21 3.05 10.76
CA GLY A 112 10.00 1.82 10.60
C GLY A 112 11.27 2.07 9.77
N GLU A 113 11.65 1.07 8.95
CA GLU A 113 12.79 1.15 8.00
C GLU A 113 12.36 1.62 6.61
N LEU A 114 11.26 2.41 6.54
CA LEU A 114 10.72 2.89 5.25
C LEU A 114 11.48 4.12 4.75
N ILE A 115 11.50 4.28 3.42
CA ILE A 115 12.05 5.47 2.78
C ILE A 115 11.22 6.70 3.16
N LEU A 116 11.85 7.73 3.72
CA LEU A 116 11.17 8.98 4.08
C LEU A 116 10.98 9.87 2.85
N LEU A 117 9.74 10.28 2.57
CA LEU A 117 9.43 11.28 1.54
C LEU A 117 9.25 12.65 2.20
N ARG A 118 10.31 13.47 2.21
CA ARG A 118 10.29 14.82 2.78
C ARG A 118 9.78 15.85 1.80
N GLY A 119 9.23 16.94 2.32
CA GLY A 119 8.69 18.04 1.51
C GLY A 119 7.21 17.90 1.15
N MET A 120 6.51 16.90 1.71
CA MET A 120 5.11 16.61 1.44
C MET A 120 4.18 16.82 2.66
N ALA A 121 4.67 17.41 3.74
CA ALA A 121 3.95 17.53 5.02
C ALA A 121 2.61 18.31 4.94
N ASN A 122 2.44 19.21 3.96
CA ASN A 122 1.26 20.06 3.81
C ASN A 122 0.23 19.50 2.80
N ILE A 123 0.37 18.25 2.41
CA ILE A 123 -0.56 17.60 1.48
C ILE A 123 -1.64 16.90 2.31
N GLY A 124 -2.91 17.16 1.97
CA GLY A 124 -4.04 16.45 2.59
C GLY A 124 -4.09 15.00 2.13
N PHE A 125 -3.98 14.06 3.06
CA PHE A 125 -4.06 12.63 2.79
C PHE A 125 -5.44 12.09 3.12
N VAL A 126 -5.89 11.09 2.35
CA VAL A 126 -7.13 10.35 2.61
C VAL A 126 -6.79 8.87 2.54
N HIS A 127 -7.20 8.12 3.55
CA HIS A 127 -6.98 6.68 3.63
C HIS A 127 -7.58 5.94 2.42
N ASN A 128 -6.89 4.92 1.94
CA ASN A 128 -7.27 4.13 0.75
C ASN A 128 -7.45 4.96 -0.54
N THR A 129 -6.70 6.04 -0.70
CA THR A 129 -6.65 6.81 -1.95
C THR A 129 -5.22 6.98 -2.42
N VAL A 130 -5.04 6.99 -3.74
CA VAL A 130 -3.73 7.25 -4.33
C VAL A 130 -3.42 8.75 -4.21
N ILE A 131 -2.26 9.08 -3.65
CA ILE A 131 -1.89 10.48 -3.37
C ILE A 131 -1.85 11.37 -4.61
N THR A 132 -1.53 10.82 -5.78
CA THR A 132 -1.48 11.55 -7.05
C THR A 132 -2.86 11.89 -7.60
N GLU A 133 -3.91 11.15 -7.25
CA GLU A 133 -5.26 11.42 -7.74
C GLU A 133 -5.86 12.67 -7.11
N LYS A 134 -5.64 12.88 -5.81
CA LYS A 134 -6.16 14.07 -5.09
C LYS A 134 -5.19 15.24 -5.06
N ASN A 135 -3.89 14.98 -5.10
CA ASN A 135 -2.84 15.98 -4.99
C ASN A 135 -1.92 15.93 -6.22
N HIS A 136 -2.47 16.21 -7.39
CA HIS A 136 -1.72 16.21 -8.65
C HIS A 136 -0.83 17.46 -8.78
N CYS A 137 0.13 17.61 -7.85
CA CYS A 137 1.15 18.65 -7.94
C CYS A 137 2.49 18.05 -8.40
N LEU A 138 3.33 18.89 -8.97
CA LEU A 138 4.65 18.48 -9.48
C LEU A 138 5.47 17.73 -8.43
N ARG A 139 5.42 18.17 -7.17
CA ARG A 139 6.13 17.59 -6.04
C ARG A 139 5.70 16.15 -5.76
N THR A 140 4.40 15.88 -5.72
CA THR A 140 3.84 14.54 -5.50
C THR A 140 4.21 13.58 -6.63
N VAL A 141 4.02 14.03 -7.88
CA VAL A 141 4.38 13.23 -9.07
C VAL A 141 5.87 12.91 -9.09
N THR A 142 6.70 13.90 -8.75
CA THR A 142 8.16 13.72 -8.67
C THR A 142 8.55 12.71 -7.60
N ALA A 143 8.00 12.86 -6.39
CA ALA A 143 8.27 11.94 -5.28
C ALA A 143 7.94 10.50 -5.65
N MET A 144 6.78 10.27 -6.27
CA MET A 144 6.36 8.93 -6.68
C MET A 144 7.23 8.34 -7.80
N LYS A 145 7.62 9.14 -8.79
CA LYS A 145 8.54 8.70 -9.84
C LYS A 145 9.91 8.32 -9.28
N LEU A 146 10.43 9.11 -8.34
CA LEU A 146 11.70 8.83 -7.69
C LEU A 146 11.62 7.58 -6.80
N LEU A 147 10.55 7.44 -6.02
CA LEU A 147 10.32 6.24 -5.20
C LEU A 147 10.29 4.99 -6.07
N ALA A 148 9.53 5.01 -7.18
CA ALA A 148 9.47 3.89 -8.12
C ALA A 148 10.82 3.59 -8.78
N ALA A 149 11.63 4.62 -9.11
CA ALA A 149 12.95 4.46 -9.68
C ALA A 149 13.95 3.88 -8.66
N VAL A 150 13.92 4.36 -7.40
CA VAL A 150 14.75 3.84 -6.30
C VAL A 150 14.42 2.37 -6.02
N LYS A 151 13.14 2.01 -5.93
CA LYS A 151 12.70 0.63 -5.69
C LYS A 151 13.15 -0.37 -6.77
N LYS A 152 13.40 0.11 -7.99
CA LYS A 152 13.91 -0.72 -9.10
C LYS A 152 15.44 -0.86 -9.11
N CYS A 153 16.14 -0.16 -8.24
CA CYS A 153 17.60 -0.14 -8.21
C CYS A 153 18.16 -1.03 -7.09
N ASP A 154 19.36 -1.58 -7.32
CA ASP A 154 20.04 -2.47 -6.39
C ASP A 154 20.40 -1.85 -5.02
N PHE A 155 20.26 -0.54 -4.86
CA PHE A 155 20.51 0.15 -3.59
C PHE A 155 19.25 0.61 -2.86
N ALA A 156 18.09 0.09 -3.24
CA ALA A 156 16.82 0.45 -2.61
C ALA A 156 16.85 0.29 -1.07
N GLU A 157 17.51 -0.75 -0.58
CA GLU A 157 17.67 -1.03 0.85
C GLU A 157 18.59 -0.02 1.57
N SER A 158 19.44 0.68 0.82
CA SER A 158 20.32 1.72 1.35
C SER A 158 19.70 3.11 1.32
N ALA A 159 18.53 3.29 0.71
CA ALA A 159 17.84 4.58 0.60
C ALA A 159 17.12 4.92 1.91
N ILE A 160 17.47 6.06 2.51
CA ILE A 160 16.87 6.55 3.77
C ILE A 160 15.76 7.55 3.48
N ALA A 161 16.04 8.55 2.62
CA ALA A 161 15.07 9.61 2.35
C ALA A 161 15.18 10.16 0.93
N ILE A 162 14.04 10.61 0.43
CA ILE A 162 13.92 11.41 -0.80
C ILE A 162 13.32 12.75 -0.38
N ASP A 163 14.07 13.85 -0.55
CA ASP A 163 13.62 15.19 -0.22
C ASP A 163 13.24 15.95 -1.49
N VAL A 164 11.96 16.21 -1.64
CA VAL A 164 11.35 16.97 -2.74
C VAL A 164 10.91 18.37 -2.30
N SER A 165 11.40 18.88 -1.18
CA SER A 165 11.05 20.22 -0.66
C SER A 165 11.42 21.30 -1.65
N ASN A 166 12.54 21.16 -2.36
CA ASN A 166 13.00 22.08 -3.38
C ASN A 166 13.01 21.40 -4.76
N ALA A 167 12.16 21.90 -5.67
CA ALA A 167 12.04 21.36 -7.03
C ALA A 167 13.34 21.50 -7.87
N ALA A 168 14.19 22.47 -7.54
CA ALA A 168 15.48 22.72 -8.23
C ALA A 168 16.64 21.91 -7.65
N SER A 169 16.43 21.24 -6.50
CA SER A 169 17.51 20.50 -5.83
C SER A 169 16.87 19.36 -5.01
N ILE A 170 16.53 18.29 -5.69
CA ILE A 170 16.00 17.07 -5.06
C ILE A 170 17.16 16.30 -4.47
N LYS A 171 16.99 15.82 -3.24
CA LYS A 171 18.05 15.07 -2.54
C LYS A 171 17.61 13.63 -2.31
N LEU A 172 18.52 12.70 -2.61
CA LEU A 172 18.40 11.30 -2.24
C LEU A 172 19.46 11.01 -1.16
N GLU A 173 18.99 10.76 0.05
CA GLU A 173 19.84 10.41 1.19
C GLU A 173 19.95 8.89 1.29
N LEU A 174 21.18 8.41 1.39
CA LEU A 174 21.53 7.00 1.54
C LEU A 174 22.18 6.73 2.89
N GLN A 175 22.27 5.47 3.24
CA GLN A 175 23.05 5.01 4.40
C GLN A 175 24.51 5.51 4.31
N HIS A 176 25.20 5.52 5.44
CA HIS A 176 26.58 6.02 5.55
C HIS A 176 26.74 7.51 5.24
N GLY A 177 25.66 8.32 5.28
CA GLY A 177 25.72 9.77 5.13
C GLY A 177 25.88 10.28 3.69
N TYR A 178 25.77 9.43 2.69
CA TYR A 178 25.82 9.86 1.30
C TYR A 178 24.52 10.58 0.90
N THR A 179 24.67 11.71 0.21
CA THR A 179 23.55 12.47 -0.35
C THR A 179 23.82 12.74 -1.82
N PHE A 180 22.92 12.28 -2.68
CA PHE A 180 22.94 12.62 -4.09
C PHE A 180 21.96 13.76 -4.36
N VAL A 181 22.43 14.81 -5.04
CA VAL A 181 21.59 15.91 -5.52
C VAL A 181 21.20 15.61 -6.95
N LEU A 182 19.89 15.60 -7.21
CA LEU A 182 19.30 15.32 -8.51
C LEU A 182 18.76 16.63 -9.10
N ASP A 183 19.38 17.10 -10.17
CA ASP A 183 19.03 18.41 -10.76
C ASP A 183 17.75 18.36 -11.59
N ASP A 184 17.38 17.21 -12.17
CA ASP A 184 16.21 17.10 -13.04
C ASP A 184 15.43 15.80 -12.81
N TRP A 185 14.24 15.98 -12.25
CA TRP A 185 13.31 14.89 -11.97
C TRP A 185 12.78 14.17 -13.23
N ARG A 186 12.80 14.85 -14.40
CA ARG A 186 12.32 14.28 -15.67
C ARG A 186 13.13 13.07 -16.10
N TYR A 187 14.41 13.02 -15.71
CA TYR A 187 15.34 11.93 -15.98
C TYR A 187 15.60 11.05 -14.74
N ALA A 188 14.59 10.92 -13.86
CA ALA A 188 14.74 10.27 -12.57
C ALA A 188 15.40 8.88 -12.65
N GLU A 189 14.98 8.03 -13.59
CA GLU A 189 15.59 6.69 -13.73
C GLU A 189 17.08 6.75 -14.13
N GLY A 190 17.44 7.66 -15.04
CA GLY A 190 18.84 7.83 -15.45
C GLY A 190 19.71 8.37 -14.33
N ASN A 191 19.21 9.37 -13.61
CA ASN A 191 19.88 9.99 -12.49
C ASN A 191 20.10 8.99 -11.34
N ILE A 192 19.09 8.18 -11.02
CA ILE A 192 19.17 7.15 -9.97
C ILE A 192 20.12 6.02 -10.38
N LYS A 193 20.08 5.55 -11.63
CA LYS A 193 21.04 4.56 -12.13
C LYS A 193 22.49 5.06 -12.06
N THR A 194 22.70 6.34 -12.34
CA THR A 194 24.01 6.98 -12.22
C THR A 194 24.46 7.07 -10.76
N ALA A 195 23.54 7.49 -9.86
CA ALA A 195 23.79 7.50 -8.42
C ALA A 195 24.11 6.10 -7.87
N ALA A 196 23.40 5.06 -8.34
CA ALA A 196 23.66 3.68 -7.96
C ALA A 196 25.08 3.21 -8.34
N LYS A 197 25.52 3.53 -9.56
CA LYS A 197 26.88 3.23 -10.01
C LYS A 197 27.94 3.96 -9.20
N ALA A 198 27.70 5.25 -8.89
CA ALA A 198 28.58 6.05 -8.05
C ALA A 198 28.66 5.48 -6.62
N TYR A 199 27.53 5.15 -6.02
CA TYR A 199 27.46 4.57 -4.67
C TYR A 199 28.25 3.26 -4.56
N LYS A 200 28.07 2.34 -5.51
CA LYS A 200 28.84 1.08 -5.55
C LYS A 200 30.35 1.28 -5.66
N ARG A 201 30.79 2.38 -6.26
CA ARG A 201 32.26 2.73 -6.36
C ARG A 201 32.76 3.37 -5.07
N LEU A 202 31.93 4.05 -4.32
CA LEU A 202 32.29 4.76 -3.09
C LEU A 202 32.37 3.83 -1.88
N LEU A 203 31.46 2.83 -1.79
CA LEU A 203 31.41 1.86 -0.68
C LEU A 203 32.75 1.18 -0.35
N PRO A 204 33.57 0.70 -1.34
CA PRO A 204 34.86 0.06 -1.03
C PRO A 204 35.92 1.05 -0.56
N VAL A 205 35.75 2.35 -0.86
CA VAL A 205 36.76 3.40 -0.53
C VAL A 205 36.53 3.93 0.89
N TYR A 206 35.29 3.92 1.36
CA TYR A 206 34.93 4.37 2.70
C TYR A 206 34.04 3.30 3.38
N PRO A 207 34.65 2.17 3.81
CA PRO A 207 33.93 1.24 4.66
C PRO A 207 33.62 1.95 5.99
N SER A 208 32.36 1.89 6.44
CA SER A 208 31.85 2.47 7.69
C SER A 208 32.55 1.95 8.93
#